data_8c4608936781d8973735579cb9887ed8
#
_entry.id   8c4608936781d8973735579cb9887ed8
#
_cell.length_a   1.000
_cell.length_b   1.000
_cell.length_c   1.000
_cell.angle_alpha   90.00
_cell.angle_beta   90.00
_cell.angle_gamma   90.00
#
_symmetry.space_group_name_H-M   'P 1'
#
loop_
_entity.id
_entity.type
_entity.pdbx_description
1 polymer ?
#
loop_
_entity_poly.entity_id
_entity_poly.type
_entity_poly.pdbx_seq_one_letter_code
_entity_poly.pdbx_strand_id
1 'polypeptide(L)'
;MSKFFFIVFSIFVFEDSYAHVSERALVLLLPTEIYIPSGIAVLILTIVLTYFIPIILKNLFNEFQILHFNKDVLFQNWIRYFHNCFSTLSLIFILVLLLFGWYGSRDPLSNPLSLYIWTVWFIGFPILQIIFGNLWSFLNPWVGIIKILNLHRGFFILREKYYYLPAIFGFLIFSLFMLVFLSPNDPAILANVVFFYLIFNFIFIIFFGEKWLEKAECFTIFFSYLSKLSLIWFSNSKVFVGFFGARLTNISFLPIAFSIFICTILATLSFDGLNETFWWFKIINVNPLEFHGRSSVYLENTLGLICFVIFLFFVFSFVNFIGLFFIGQSKKTLQIVGIQSISLLPIALGYHVAHYLTSFIVDIQYVASTITDPLN
;
A
#
# COMPACT_ATOMS: atom_id res chain seq x y z
N MET A 1 28.17 11.71 -2.58
CA MET A 1 26.81 11.22 -2.37
C MET A 1 26.68 10.18 -1.24
N SER A 2 27.69 9.37 -0.93
CA SER A 2 27.62 8.38 0.16
C SER A 2 27.55 8.96 1.59
N LYS A 3 28.18 10.11 1.84
CA LYS A 3 28.19 10.75 3.18
C LYS A 3 26.88 11.44 3.57
N PHE A 4 26.07 11.88 2.60
CA PHE A 4 24.77 12.51 2.89
C PHE A 4 23.70 11.48 3.26
N PHE A 5 23.76 10.30 2.64
CA PHE A 5 22.88 9.17 2.99
C PHE A 5 23.19 8.61 4.39
N PHE A 6 24.48 8.61 4.77
CA PHE A 6 24.92 8.18 6.10
C PHE A 6 24.54 9.16 7.20
N ILE A 7 24.52 10.47 6.93
CA ILE A 7 24.17 11.50 7.92
C ILE A 7 22.66 11.50 8.22
N VAL A 8 21.80 11.28 7.23
CA VAL A 8 20.35 11.15 7.44
C VAL A 8 20.01 9.86 8.20
N PHE A 9 20.82 8.81 8.04
CA PHE A 9 20.63 7.52 8.71
C PHE A 9 21.22 7.47 10.14
N SER A 10 22.31 8.21 10.40
CA SER A 10 22.95 8.23 11.73
C SER A 10 22.22 9.05 12.80
N ILE A 11 21.15 9.78 12.45
CA ILE A 11 20.27 10.46 13.41
C ILE A 11 19.33 9.46 14.13
N PHE A 12 19.25 8.20 13.65
CA PHE A 12 18.33 7.18 14.16
C PHE A 12 18.99 6.06 14.98
N VAL A 13 20.25 6.24 15.42
CA VAL A 13 20.88 5.26 16.28
C VAL A 13 20.70 5.71 17.72
N PHE A 14 19.73 5.13 18.42
CA PHE A 14 19.82 4.89 19.88
C PHE A 14 18.59 4.11 20.40
N GLU A 15 18.93 3.09 21.19
CA GLU A 15 18.27 2.41 22.29
C GLU A 15 17.38 1.17 22.03
N ASP A 16 17.49 0.31 23.00
CA ASP A 16 17.03 -1.06 23.17
C ASP A 16 15.69 -1.44 22.50
N SER A 17 15.82 -2.47 21.70
CA SER A 17 14.76 -3.08 20.91
C SER A 17 13.78 -3.83 21.82
N TYR A 18 12.58 -3.32 21.99
CA TYR A 18 11.44 -4.10 22.48
C TYR A 18 10.79 -4.87 21.33
N ALA A 19 10.38 -6.10 21.65
CA ALA A 19 9.88 -7.08 20.69
C ALA A 19 8.68 -6.60 19.86
N HIS A 20 8.62 -7.03 18.60
CA HIS A 20 7.65 -6.65 17.58
C HIS A 20 6.24 -7.14 17.88
N VAL A 21 5.24 -6.28 17.63
CA VAL A 21 3.82 -6.60 17.72
C VAL A 21 3.40 -7.62 16.65
N SER A 22 4.04 -7.61 15.48
CA SER A 22 3.78 -8.55 14.37
C SER A 22 4.54 -9.89 14.50
N GLU A 23 5.55 -9.98 15.36
CA GLU A 23 6.38 -11.17 15.55
C GLU A 23 5.85 -12.11 16.65
N ARG A 24 4.57 -12.16 16.87
CA ARG A 24 3.99 -13.26 17.63
C ARG A 24 4.11 -14.50 16.78
N ALA A 25 5.23 -15.21 16.96
CA ALA A 25 5.57 -16.46 16.31
C ALA A 25 4.55 -17.55 16.66
N LEU A 26 3.39 -17.51 16.10
CA LEU A 26 2.62 -18.69 15.81
C LEU A 26 3.19 -19.25 14.50
N VAL A 27 4.29 -19.98 14.60
CA VAL A 27 4.74 -20.87 13.54
C VAL A 27 3.70 -21.99 13.44
N LEU A 28 2.61 -21.71 12.75
CA LEU A 28 1.74 -22.74 12.23
C LEU A 28 2.54 -23.46 11.15
N LEU A 29 3.14 -24.60 11.51
CA LEU A 29 3.66 -25.57 10.56
C LEU A 29 2.47 -26.09 9.75
N LEU A 30 2.16 -25.41 8.67
CA LEU A 30 1.12 -25.81 7.76
C LEU A 30 1.59 -27.07 7.01
N PRO A 31 0.79 -28.14 6.96
CA PRO A 31 1.22 -29.39 6.34
C PRO A 31 1.45 -29.17 4.84
N THR A 32 2.72 -29.17 4.43
CA THR A 32 3.15 -28.99 3.04
C THR A 32 2.48 -29.97 2.08
N GLU A 33 2.10 -31.14 2.58
CA GLU A 33 1.34 -32.17 1.87
C GLU A 33 -0.04 -31.69 1.35
N ILE A 34 -0.66 -30.72 2.03
CA ILE A 34 -1.94 -30.13 1.63
C ILE A 34 -1.70 -28.87 0.77
N TYR A 35 -0.67 -28.09 1.07
CA TYR A 35 -0.42 -26.81 0.39
C TYR A 35 -0.03 -26.97 -1.07
N ILE A 36 0.88 -27.90 -1.38
CA ILE A 36 1.36 -28.10 -2.76
C ILE A 36 0.21 -28.57 -3.67
N PRO A 37 -0.57 -29.62 -3.32
CA PRO A 37 -1.72 -30.02 -4.13
C PRO A 37 -2.79 -28.94 -4.26
N SER A 38 -3.06 -28.19 -3.18
CA SER A 38 -4.03 -27.08 -3.21
C SER A 38 -3.60 -25.96 -4.15
N GLY A 39 -2.32 -25.57 -4.12
CA GLY A 39 -1.75 -24.59 -5.04
C GLY A 39 -1.84 -25.03 -6.50
N ILE A 40 -1.52 -26.29 -6.79
CA ILE A 40 -1.65 -26.87 -8.12
C ILE A 40 -3.13 -26.89 -8.56
N ALA A 41 -4.04 -27.30 -7.69
CA ALA A 41 -5.48 -27.33 -7.99
C ALA A 41 -6.02 -25.93 -8.30
N VAL A 42 -5.62 -24.90 -7.56
CA VAL A 42 -5.98 -23.49 -7.82
C VAL A 42 -5.46 -23.03 -9.18
N LEU A 43 -4.20 -23.35 -9.53
CA LEU A 43 -3.64 -23.03 -10.84
C LEU A 43 -4.41 -23.68 -11.98
N ILE A 44 -4.67 -24.99 -11.89
CA ILE A 44 -5.46 -25.72 -12.89
C ILE A 44 -6.86 -25.14 -13.01
N LEU A 45 -7.53 -24.92 -11.88
CA LEU A 45 -8.87 -24.32 -11.86
C LEU A 45 -8.86 -22.93 -12.50
N THR A 46 -7.88 -22.10 -12.22
CA THR A 46 -7.73 -20.78 -12.82
C THR A 46 -7.59 -20.86 -14.34
N ILE A 47 -6.75 -21.77 -14.85
CA ILE A 47 -6.57 -21.98 -16.30
C ILE A 47 -7.89 -22.44 -16.95
N VAL A 48 -8.57 -23.41 -16.35
CA VAL A 48 -9.86 -23.92 -16.83
C VAL A 48 -10.91 -22.81 -16.83
N LEU A 49 -11.01 -22.06 -15.73
CA LEU A 49 -11.94 -20.95 -15.61
C LEU A 49 -11.64 -19.85 -16.64
N THR A 50 -10.40 -19.47 -16.86
CA THR A 50 -10.04 -18.45 -17.87
C THR A 50 -10.38 -18.86 -19.28
N TYR A 51 -10.42 -20.17 -19.59
CA TYR A 51 -10.85 -20.67 -20.89
C TYR A 51 -12.37 -20.58 -21.07
N PHE A 52 -13.16 -20.93 -20.06
CA PHE A 52 -14.63 -20.98 -20.14
C PHE A 52 -15.34 -19.68 -19.77
N ILE A 53 -14.74 -18.85 -18.98
CA ILE A 53 -15.34 -17.66 -18.38
C ILE A 53 -15.50 -16.45 -19.31
N PRO A 54 -14.72 -16.20 -20.38
CA PRO A 54 -14.89 -14.98 -21.18
C PRO A 54 -16.32 -14.75 -21.66
N ILE A 55 -17.10 -15.81 -21.83
CA ILE A 55 -18.50 -15.74 -22.27
C ILE A 55 -19.44 -15.39 -21.10
N ILE A 56 -19.18 -15.93 -19.90
CA ILE A 56 -20.02 -15.77 -18.71
C ILE A 56 -19.70 -14.47 -17.98
N LEU A 57 -18.41 -14.09 -17.90
CA LEU A 57 -17.95 -12.94 -17.14
C LEU A 57 -18.28 -11.59 -17.76
N LYS A 58 -18.49 -11.51 -19.09
CA LYS A 58 -18.87 -10.25 -19.74
C LYS A 58 -20.11 -9.63 -19.11
N ASN A 59 -21.03 -10.45 -18.61
CA ASN A 59 -22.25 -10.01 -17.93
C ASN A 59 -22.04 -9.76 -16.43
N LEU A 60 -21.07 -10.43 -15.78
CA LEU A 60 -20.77 -10.26 -14.36
C LEU A 60 -20.04 -8.93 -14.07
N PHE A 61 -19.27 -8.41 -15.03
CA PHE A 61 -18.57 -7.13 -14.89
C PHE A 61 -19.45 -5.93 -15.28
N ASN A 62 -20.75 -6.13 -15.50
CA ASN A 62 -21.67 -5.02 -15.68
C ASN A 62 -21.82 -4.21 -14.38
N GLU A 63 -21.75 -2.91 -14.52
CA GLU A 63 -21.98 -1.96 -13.43
C GLU A 63 -23.48 -1.72 -13.25
N PHE A 64 -23.99 -1.92 -12.04
CA PHE A 64 -25.40 -1.63 -11.73
C PHE A 64 -25.50 -0.30 -10.99
N GLN A 65 -26.21 0.65 -11.60
CA GLN A 65 -26.53 1.90 -10.91
C GLN A 65 -27.66 1.64 -9.91
N ILE A 66 -27.41 1.92 -8.61
CA ILE A 66 -28.42 1.76 -7.56
C ILE A 66 -29.13 3.08 -7.25
N LEU A 67 -28.35 4.16 -7.11
CA LEU A 67 -28.86 5.45 -6.69
C LEU A 67 -28.40 6.55 -7.63
N HIS A 68 -29.27 7.51 -7.88
CA HIS A 68 -28.95 8.74 -8.59
C HIS A 68 -29.31 9.91 -7.69
N PHE A 69 -28.33 10.73 -7.36
CA PHE A 69 -28.54 11.97 -6.64
C PHE A 69 -28.76 13.12 -7.64
N ASN A 70 -29.75 13.95 -7.40
CA ASN A 70 -29.97 15.16 -8.20
C ASN A 70 -28.70 16.02 -8.20
N LYS A 71 -28.34 16.56 -9.37
CA LYS A 71 -27.16 17.43 -9.51
C LYS A 71 -27.44 18.86 -9.01
N ASP A 72 -28.22 19.01 -7.96
CA ASP A 72 -28.50 20.31 -7.38
C ASP A 72 -27.18 20.93 -6.92
N VAL A 73 -26.92 22.16 -7.33
CA VAL A 73 -25.72 22.92 -7.02
C VAL A 73 -25.48 22.95 -5.51
N LEU A 74 -26.55 23.05 -4.73
CA LEU A 74 -26.47 23.01 -3.26
C LEU A 74 -25.93 21.68 -2.75
N PHE A 75 -26.42 20.53 -3.25
CA PHE A 75 -25.96 19.20 -2.83
C PHE A 75 -24.48 18.97 -3.19
N GLN A 76 -24.06 19.41 -4.38
CA GLN A 76 -22.64 19.31 -4.77
C GLN A 76 -21.74 20.18 -3.90
N ASN A 77 -22.18 21.39 -3.53
CA ASN A 77 -21.46 22.25 -2.63
C ASN A 77 -21.34 21.64 -1.21
N TRP A 78 -22.41 21.02 -0.72
CA TRP A 78 -22.40 20.28 0.54
C TRP A 78 -21.38 19.13 0.53
N ILE A 79 -21.39 18.28 -0.48
CA ILE A 79 -20.42 17.17 -0.63
C ILE A 79 -18.99 17.74 -0.63
N ARG A 80 -18.74 18.81 -1.36
CA ARG A 80 -17.43 19.46 -1.43
C ARG A 80 -17.01 20.02 -0.07
N TYR A 81 -17.94 20.63 0.65
CA TYR A 81 -17.68 21.17 1.98
C TYR A 81 -17.35 20.05 2.97
N PHE A 82 -18.14 18.98 3.01
CA PHE A 82 -17.87 17.81 3.83
C PHE A 82 -16.50 17.19 3.51
N HIS A 83 -16.20 17.01 2.25
CA HIS A 83 -14.92 16.47 1.79
C HIS A 83 -13.73 17.29 2.33
N ASN A 84 -13.80 18.61 2.27
CA ASN A 84 -12.74 19.48 2.79
C ASN A 84 -12.66 19.42 4.32
N CYS A 85 -13.80 19.39 4.98
CA CYS A 85 -13.88 19.29 6.43
C CYS A 85 -13.26 17.97 6.93
N PHE A 86 -13.63 16.83 6.35
CA PHE A 86 -13.08 15.54 6.72
C PHE A 86 -11.58 15.45 6.45
N SER A 87 -11.10 15.97 5.33
CA SER A 87 -9.67 16.04 5.03
C SER A 87 -8.90 16.87 6.06
N THR A 88 -9.41 18.04 6.42
CA THR A 88 -8.77 18.90 7.44
C THR A 88 -8.80 18.27 8.84
N LEU A 89 -9.92 17.64 9.20
CA LEU A 89 -10.03 16.89 10.45
C LEU A 89 -9.07 15.71 10.49
N SER A 90 -8.87 15.00 9.38
CA SER A 90 -7.90 13.92 9.25
C SER A 90 -6.47 14.41 9.52
N LEU A 91 -6.10 15.58 9.01
CA LEU A 91 -4.79 16.16 9.32
C LEU A 91 -4.66 16.48 10.81
N ILE A 92 -5.66 17.16 11.41
CA ILE A 92 -5.64 17.49 12.84
C ILE A 92 -5.52 16.20 13.66
N PHE A 93 -6.26 15.15 13.27
CA PHE A 93 -6.20 13.85 13.93
C PHE A 93 -4.80 13.23 13.86
N ILE A 94 -4.14 13.25 12.69
CA ILE A 94 -2.77 12.75 12.55
C ILE A 94 -1.80 13.57 13.42
N LEU A 95 -1.93 14.89 13.45
CA LEU A 95 -1.09 15.74 14.30
C LEU A 95 -1.26 15.44 15.80
N VAL A 96 -2.49 15.15 16.24
CA VAL A 96 -2.74 14.68 17.61
C VAL A 96 -2.11 13.31 17.86
N LEU A 97 -2.20 12.38 16.91
CA LEU A 97 -1.55 11.07 17.03
C LEU A 97 -0.02 11.19 17.14
N LEU A 98 0.60 12.17 16.45
CA LEU A 98 2.04 12.42 16.60
C LEU A 98 2.40 12.83 18.03
N LEU A 99 1.56 13.62 18.72
CA LEU A 99 1.78 13.97 20.13
C LEU A 99 1.76 12.72 21.01
N PHE A 100 0.84 11.79 20.78
CA PHE A 100 0.83 10.51 21.48
C PHE A 100 2.06 9.65 21.15
N GLY A 101 2.55 9.68 19.92
CA GLY A 101 3.78 9.00 19.54
C GLY A 101 5.02 9.51 20.28
N TRP A 102 5.13 10.84 20.47
CA TRP A 102 6.28 11.44 21.14
C TRP A 102 6.19 11.40 22.68
N TYR A 103 5.00 11.60 23.24
CA TYR A 103 4.81 11.83 24.68
C TYR A 103 3.99 10.75 25.37
N GLY A 104 3.37 9.82 24.62
CA GLY A 104 2.57 8.73 25.17
C GLY A 104 3.39 7.50 25.55
N SER A 105 2.68 6.38 25.74
CA SER A 105 3.29 5.09 26.06
C SER A 105 4.29 4.66 24.99
N ARG A 106 5.41 4.06 25.40
CA ARG A 106 6.37 3.42 24.49
C ARG A 106 5.96 2.04 24.04
N ASP A 107 4.99 1.42 24.71
CA ASP A 107 4.42 0.16 24.27
C ASP A 107 3.55 0.36 23.02
N PRO A 108 3.89 -0.27 21.87
CA PRO A 108 3.13 -0.14 20.63
C PRO A 108 1.66 -0.56 20.75
N LEU A 109 1.32 -1.50 21.65
CA LEU A 109 -0.05 -1.96 21.87
C LEU A 109 -0.90 -1.02 22.73
N SER A 110 -0.24 -0.11 23.45
CA SER A 110 -0.89 0.91 24.29
C SER A 110 -0.79 2.31 23.66
N ASN A 111 -0.10 2.47 22.52
CA ASN A 111 0.07 3.77 21.89
C ASN A 111 -0.88 3.96 20.70
N PRO A 112 -1.75 5.01 20.74
CA PRO A 112 -2.72 5.27 19.66
C PRO A 112 -2.07 5.44 18.27
N LEU A 113 -0.87 6.04 18.17
CA LEU A 113 -0.20 6.24 16.88
C LEU A 113 0.19 4.91 16.23
N SER A 114 0.84 4.01 16.98
CA SER A 114 1.30 2.73 16.44
C SER A 114 0.13 1.86 16.01
N LEU A 115 -0.91 1.77 16.83
CA LEU A 115 -2.13 1.04 16.51
C LEU A 115 -2.87 1.65 15.31
N TYR A 116 -2.96 2.98 15.23
CA TYR A 116 -3.61 3.63 14.09
C TYR A 116 -2.85 3.36 12.79
N ILE A 117 -1.52 3.58 12.76
CA ILE A 117 -0.73 3.45 11.53
C ILE A 117 -0.70 2.00 11.06
N TRP A 118 -0.38 1.04 11.95
CA TRP A 118 -0.20 -0.35 11.53
C TRP A 118 -1.52 -1.09 11.39
N THR A 119 -2.41 -1.02 12.40
CA THR A 119 -3.63 -1.82 12.41
C THR A 119 -4.76 -1.17 11.62
N VAL A 120 -5.06 0.12 11.90
CA VAL A 120 -6.22 0.76 11.28
C VAL A 120 -5.92 1.20 9.85
N TRP A 121 -4.82 1.95 9.65
CA TRP A 121 -4.55 2.58 8.36
C TRP A 121 -3.88 1.63 7.37
N PHE A 122 -2.86 0.88 7.79
CA PHE A 122 -2.13 -0.01 6.87
C PHE A 122 -2.92 -1.29 6.54
N ILE A 123 -3.59 -1.92 7.53
CA ILE A 123 -4.31 -3.19 7.33
C ILE A 123 -5.80 -2.95 7.11
N GLY A 124 -6.47 -2.28 8.04
CA GLY A 124 -7.93 -2.15 8.02
C GLY A 124 -8.44 -1.25 6.89
N PHE A 125 -7.76 -0.17 6.61
CA PHE A 125 -8.20 0.79 5.61
C PHE A 125 -8.23 0.26 4.18
N PRO A 126 -7.24 -0.51 3.68
CA PRO A 126 -7.35 -1.22 2.41
C PRO A 126 -8.60 -2.10 2.31
N ILE A 127 -8.95 -2.82 3.38
CA ILE A 127 -10.15 -3.68 3.42
C ILE A 127 -11.42 -2.83 3.27
N LEU A 128 -11.51 -1.71 3.96
CA LEU A 128 -12.66 -0.79 3.83
C LEU A 128 -12.76 -0.19 2.43
N GLN A 129 -11.63 0.13 1.79
CA GLN A 129 -11.58 0.65 0.43
C GLN A 129 -12.13 -0.32 -0.62
N ILE A 130 -11.93 -1.62 -0.42
CA ILE A 130 -12.47 -2.66 -1.31
C ILE A 130 -13.98 -2.75 -1.21
N ILE A 131 -14.55 -2.45 -0.07
CA ILE A 131 -16.01 -2.50 0.14
C ILE A 131 -16.65 -1.20 -0.35
N PHE A 132 -16.15 -0.05 0.12
CA PHE A 132 -16.82 1.25 0.01
C PHE A 132 -16.21 2.20 -1.04
N GLY A 133 -15.20 1.77 -1.78
CA GLY A 133 -14.55 2.61 -2.78
C GLY A 133 -13.50 3.56 -2.20
N ASN A 134 -13.26 4.68 -2.88
CA ASN A 134 -12.16 5.57 -2.56
C ASN A 134 -12.44 6.46 -1.32
N LEU A 135 -12.41 5.85 -0.14
CA LEU A 135 -12.51 6.56 1.14
C LEU A 135 -11.31 7.50 1.37
N TRP A 136 -10.11 7.14 0.83
CA TRP A 136 -8.94 7.98 0.95
C TRP A 136 -9.12 9.36 0.34
N SER A 137 -9.92 9.49 -0.71
CA SER A 137 -10.22 10.80 -1.27
C SER A 137 -10.82 11.77 -0.25
N PHE A 138 -11.59 11.29 0.73
CA PHE A 138 -12.18 12.09 1.80
C PHE A 138 -11.24 12.29 2.99
N LEU A 139 -10.44 11.28 3.32
CA LEU A 139 -9.58 11.26 4.51
C LEU A 139 -8.14 11.69 4.22
N ASN A 140 -7.78 11.93 2.96
CA ASN A 140 -6.46 12.38 2.60
C ASN A 140 -6.17 13.76 3.23
N PRO A 141 -5.20 13.87 4.15
CA PRO A 141 -4.96 15.08 4.95
C PRO A 141 -4.58 16.30 4.11
N TRP A 142 -4.14 16.09 2.88
CA TRP A 142 -3.63 17.14 2.01
C TRP A 142 -4.72 17.89 1.24
N VAL A 143 -5.83 17.24 0.94
CA VAL A 143 -6.87 17.81 0.07
C VAL A 143 -7.47 19.08 0.68
N GLY A 144 -7.72 19.08 1.99
CA GLY A 144 -8.22 20.26 2.72
C GLY A 144 -7.23 21.41 2.68
N ILE A 145 -5.93 21.14 2.97
CA ILE A 145 -4.86 22.15 2.96
C ILE A 145 -4.66 22.75 1.58
N ILE A 146 -4.62 21.93 0.53
CA ILE A 146 -4.49 22.41 -0.85
C ILE A 146 -5.56 23.45 -1.17
N LYS A 147 -6.80 23.22 -0.72
CA LYS A 147 -7.89 24.15 -0.95
C LYS A 147 -7.83 25.39 -0.07
N ILE A 148 -7.52 25.24 1.22
CA ILE A 148 -7.40 26.36 2.14
C ILE A 148 -6.28 27.33 1.70
N LEU A 149 -5.12 26.77 1.31
CA LEU A 149 -3.95 27.54 0.89
C LEU A 149 -3.91 27.82 -0.62
N ASN A 150 -4.93 27.40 -1.36
CA ASN A 150 -5.04 27.62 -2.80
C ASN A 150 -3.86 27.02 -3.63
N LEU A 151 -3.35 25.86 -3.20
CA LEU A 151 -2.20 25.16 -3.76
C LEU A 151 -2.58 24.20 -4.91
N HIS A 152 -3.66 24.47 -5.65
CA HIS A 152 -4.08 23.63 -6.79
C HIS A 152 -3.02 23.56 -7.88
N ARG A 153 -2.28 24.66 -8.11
CA ARG A 153 -1.18 24.76 -9.04
C ARG A 153 0.10 25.01 -8.27
N GLY A 154 1.07 24.12 -8.43
CA GLY A 154 2.40 24.30 -7.84
C GLY A 154 3.26 25.29 -8.66
N PHE A 155 4.42 25.64 -8.12
CA PHE A 155 5.42 26.48 -8.80
C PHE A 155 6.01 25.82 -10.05
N PHE A 156 6.04 24.49 -10.09
CA PHE A 156 6.62 23.71 -11.18
C PHE A 156 5.60 22.73 -11.76
N ILE A 157 5.81 22.39 -13.04
CA ILE A 157 5.00 21.35 -13.71
C ILE A 157 5.68 20.00 -13.54
N LEU A 158 4.98 19.05 -12.91
CA LEU A 158 5.42 17.66 -12.88
C LEU A 158 5.27 17.06 -14.30
N ARG A 159 6.40 16.77 -14.94
CA ARG A 159 6.40 16.22 -16.31
C ARG A 159 5.94 14.76 -16.30
N GLU A 160 5.18 14.34 -17.31
CA GLU A 160 4.62 12.98 -17.41
C GLU A 160 5.65 11.85 -17.33
N LYS A 161 6.86 12.08 -17.84
CA LYS A 161 7.96 11.10 -17.77
C LYS A 161 8.40 10.76 -16.33
N TYR A 162 8.06 11.58 -15.35
CA TYR A 162 8.39 11.37 -13.94
C TYR A 162 7.19 10.85 -13.13
N TYR A 163 6.01 10.68 -13.76
CA TYR A 163 4.85 10.12 -13.06
C TYR A 163 5.19 8.73 -12.51
N TYR A 164 4.70 8.46 -11.32
CA TYR A 164 4.89 7.25 -10.52
C TYR A 164 6.32 7.00 -10.01
N LEU A 165 7.36 7.67 -10.53
CA LEU A 165 8.74 7.46 -10.03
C LEU A 165 8.88 7.82 -8.54
N PRO A 166 8.41 9.01 -8.06
CA PRO A 166 8.47 9.30 -6.62
C PRO A 166 7.66 8.32 -5.79
N ALA A 167 6.54 7.81 -6.32
CA ALA A 167 5.72 6.82 -5.64
C ALA A 167 6.45 5.49 -5.44
N ILE A 168 7.21 5.03 -6.45
CA ILE A 168 8.05 3.82 -6.33
C ILE A 168 9.05 3.99 -5.19
N PHE A 169 9.79 5.10 -5.19
CA PHE A 169 10.77 5.36 -4.14
C PHE A 169 10.13 5.55 -2.77
N GLY A 170 9.01 6.29 -2.70
CA GLY A 170 8.28 6.50 -1.44
C GLY A 170 7.76 5.19 -0.84
N PHE A 171 7.18 4.32 -1.67
CA PHE A 171 6.69 3.03 -1.20
C PHE A 171 7.84 2.08 -0.85
N LEU A 172 8.95 2.10 -1.60
CA LEU A 172 10.14 1.31 -1.27
C LEU A 172 10.76 1.76 0.06
N ILE A 173 10.87 3.06 0.32
CA ILE A 173 11.35 3.59 1.61
C ILE A 173 10.42 3.16 2.74
N PHE A 174 9.10 3.24 2.56
CA PHE A 174 8.13 2.73 3.52
C PHE A 174 8.33 1.23 3.77
N SER A 175 8.53 0.44 2.73
CA SER A 175 8.74 -1.01 2.82
C SER A 175 10.03 -1.34 3.59
N LEU A 176 11.12 -0.62 3.31
CA LEU A 176 12.37 -0.75 4.05
C LEU A 176 12.21 -0.36 5.53
N PHE A 177 11.45 0.69 5.81
CA PHE A 177 11.14 1.04 7.19
C PHE A 177 10.34 -0.06 7.90
N MET A 178 9.31 -0.59 7.27
CA MET A 178 8.46 -1.62 7.84
C MET A 178 9.20 -2.94 8.07
N LEU A 179 9.93 -3.43 7.05
CA LEU A 179 10.48 -4.79 7.05
C LEU A 179 11.91 -4.89 7.56
N VAL A 180 12.71 -3.83 7.41
CA VAL A 180 14.16 -3.91 7.63
C VAL A 180 14.63 -3.05 8.80
N PHE A 181 13.96 -1.91 9.04
CA PHE A 181 14.36 -1.01 10.12
C PHE A 181 14.27 -1.68 11.49
N LEU A 182 15.14 -1.28 12.42
CA LEU A 182 15.33 -1.96 13.72
C LEU A 182 14.06 -1.96 14.59
N SER A 183 13.36 -0.85 14.66
CA SER A 183 12.20 -0.66 15.56
C SER A 183 11.07 0.11 14.86
N PRO A 184 10.43 -0.43 13.81
CA PRO A 184 9.38 0.29 13.09
C PRO A 184 8.12 0.51 13.93
N ASN A 185 7.94 -0.26 14.99
CA ASN A 185 6.79 -0.18 15.87
C ASN A 185 6.99 0.74 17.08
N ASP A 186 8.23 1.22 17.34
CA ASP A 186 8.47 2.20 18.41
C ASP A 186 7.70 3.49 18.13
N PRO A 187 6.79 3.92 19.03
CA PRO A 187 5.90 5.04 18.76
C PRO A 187 6.61 6.37 18.48
N ALA A 188 7.74 6.66 19.14
CA ALA A 188 8.45 7.90 18.91
C ALA A 188 9.24 7.89 17.60
N ILE A 189 9.81 6.75 17.21
CA ILE A 189 10.45 6.60 15.91
C ILE A 189 9.40 6.72 14.81
N LEU A 190 8.28 6.03 14.95
CA LEU A 190 7.15 6.09 14.01
C LEU A 190 6.62 7.52 13.89
N ALA A 191 6.48 8.25 15.01
CA ALA A 191 6.07 9.66 15.00
C ALA A 191 7.03 10.53 14.19
N ASN A 192 8.34 10.34 14.33
CA ASN A 192 9.33 11.07 13.54
C ASN A 192 9.19 10.73 12.05
N VAL A 193 9.06 9.47 11.70
CA VAL A 193 8.90 9.05 10.29
C VAL A 193 7.64 9.65 9.68
N VAL A 194 6.51 9.56 10.37
CA VAL A 194 5.23 10.15 9.90
C VAL A 194 5.34 11.66 9.79
N PHE A 195 5.96 12.35 10.75
CA PHE A 195 6.16 13.79 10.73
C PHE A 195 7.01 14.22 9.52
N PHE A 196 8.15 13.57 9.29
CA PHE A 196 8.98 13.87 8.12
C PHE A 196 8.25 13.55 6.80
N TYR A 197 7.49 12.47 6.74
CA TYR A 197 6.64 12.16 5.59
C TYR A 197 5.60 13.26 5.33
N LEU A 198 4.98 13.81 6.39
CA LEU A 198 4.05 14.92 6.26
C LEU A 198 4.74 16.16 5.71
N ILE A 199 5.87 16.56 6.27
CA ILE A 199 6.64 17.73 5.81
C ILE A 199 7.09 17.55 4.36
N PHE A 200 7.64 16.39 4.03
CA PHE A 200 8.10 16.05 2.68
C PHE A 200 6.96 16.26 1.65
N ASN A 201 5.81 15.64 1.89
CA ASN A 201 4.68 15.80 0.98
C ASN A 201 4.18 17.23 0.90
N PHE A 202 4.13 17.96 2.01
CA PHE A 202 3.73 19.36 2.01
C PHE A 202 4.63 20.23 1.13
N ILE A 203 5.95 20.05 1.23
CA ILE A 203 6.92 20.76 0.38
C ILE A 203 6.68 20.46 -1.09
N PHE A 204 6.50 19.19 -1.44
CA PHE A 204 6.28 18.78 -2.83
C PHE A 204 4.90 19.19 -3.38
N ILE A 205 3.89 19.32 -2.52
CA ILE A 205 2.59 19.91 -2.89
C ILE A 205 2.75 21.39 -3.22
N ILE A 206 3.55 22.14 -2.48
CA ILE A 206 3.86 23.55 -2.81
C ILE A 206 4.53 23.62 -4.19
N PHE A 207 5.45 22.70 -4.50
CA PHE A 207 6.16 22.71 -5.77
C PHE A 207 5.30 22.26 -6.97
N PHE A 208 4.48 21.22 -6.82
CA PHE A 208 3.78 20.56 -7.93
C PHE A 208 2.26 20.60 -7.85
N GLY A 209 1.69 21.13 -6.78
CA GLY A 209 0.24 21.21 -6.56
C GLY A 209 -0.44 19.85 -6.43
N GLU A 210 -1.71 19.80 -6.80
CA GLU A 210 -2.52 18.56 -6.76
C GLU A 210 -1.92 17.42 -7.60
N LYS A 211 -1.14 17.74 -8.64
CA LYS A 211 -0.48 16.74 -9.48
C LYS A 211 0.49 15.85 -8.72
N TRP A 212 1.06 16.37 -7.62
CA TRP A 212 1.89 15.55 -6.74
C TRP A 212 1.09 14.40 -6.14
N LEU A 213 -0.07 14.67 -5.56
CA LEU A 213 -0.92 13.65 -4.97
C LEU A 213 -1.42 12.63 -6.00
N GLU A 214 -1.81 13.10 -7.19
CA GLU A 214 -2.37 12.24 -8.22
C GLU A 214 -1.35 11.30 -8.87
N LYS A 215 -0.07 11.72 -8.97
CA LYS A 215 0.92 11.09 -9.86
C LYS A 215 2.26 10.75 -9.20
N ALA A 216 2.49 11.15 -7.95
CA ALA A 216 3.77 11.03 -7.29
C ALA A 216 3.70 10.56 -5.84
N GLU A 217 2.63 10.89 -5.09
CA GLU A 217 2.47 10.48 -3.71
C GLU A 217 2.02 9.01 -3.64
N CYS A 218 2.82 8.17 -2.97
CA CYS A 218 2.70 6.71 -3.03
C CYS A 218 1.38 6.18 -2.46
N PHE A 219 0.91 6.68 -1.32
CA PHE A 219 -0.29 6.16 -0.68
C PHE A 219 -1.58 6.67 -1.34
N THR A 220 -1.60 7.89 -1.87
CA THR A 220 -2.74 8.35 -2.67
C THR A 220 -2.91 7.50 -3.94
N ILE A 221 -1.80 7.17 -4.60
CA ILE A 221 -1.82 6.28 -5.76
C ILE A 221 -2.25 4.87 -5.33
N PHE A 222 -1.65 4.33 -4.29
CA PHE A 222 -1.96 3.00 -3.76
C PHE A 222 -3.46 2.85 -3.46
N PHE A 223 -4.02 3.71 -2.62
CA PHE A 223 -5.42 3.65 -2.24
C PHE A 223 -6.38 3.96 -3.40
N SER A 224 -6.01 4.88 -4.28
CA SER A 224 -6.81 5.19 -5.47
C SER A 224 -6.98 3.97 -6.39
N TYR A 225 -5.92 3.17 -6.57
CA TYR A 225 -5.99 1.96 -7.39
C TYR A 225 -6.65 0.80 -6.66
N LEU A 226 -6.38 0.62 -5.35
CA LEU A 226 -7.11 -0.37 -4.55
C LEU A 226 -8.62 -0.13 -4.57
N SER A 227 -9.04 1.12 -4.49
CA SER A 227 -10.47 1.46 -4.54
C SER A 227 -11.16 1.06 -5.84
N LYS A 228 -10.41 0.82 -6.92
CA LYS A 228 -10.98 0.32 -8.19
C LYS A 228 -11.39 -1.15 -8.13
N LEU A 229 -10.97 -1.86 -7.08
CA LEU A 229 -11.43 -3.21 -6.77
C LEU A 229 -12.77 -3.22 -6.02
N SER A 230 -13.29 -2.06 -5.62
CA SER A 230 -14.44 -1.95 -4.73
C SER A 230 -15.73 -2.53 -5.32
N LEU A 231 -16.55 -3.05 -4.40
CA LEU A 231 -17.90 -3.51 -4.69
C LEU A 231 -18.88 -2.35 -4.88
N ILE A 232 -18.69 -1.27 -4.11
CA ILE A 232 -19.54 -0.08 -4.15
C ILE A 232 -18.66 1.11 -4.49
N TRP A 233 -19.11 2.01 -5.36
CA TRP A 233 -18.38 3.25 -5.63
C TRP A 233 -19.30 4.39 -6.03
N PHE A 234 -18.82 5.60 -5.84
CA PHE A 234 -19.50 6.82 -6.20
C PHE A 234 -18.84 7.46 -7.41
N SER A 235 -19.62 7.80 -8.43
CA SER A 235 -19.15 8.49 -9.63
C SER A 235 -20.26 9.35 -10.23
N ASN A 236 -19.95 10.59 -10.59
CA ASN A 236 -20.89 11.52 -11.25
C ASN A 236 -22.25 11.63 -10.57
N SER A 237 -22.29 11.78 -9.25
CA SER A 237 -23.52 11.84 -8.42
C SER A 237 -24.38 10.56 -8.48
N LYS A 238 -23.77 9.42 -8.77
CA LYS A 238 -24.42 8.13 -8.82
C LYS A 238 -23.67 7.14 -7.95
N VAL A 239 -24.41 6.25 -7.30
CA VAL A 239 -23.84 5.08 -6.61
C VAL A 239 -23.99 3.88 -7.51
N PHE A 240 -22.88 3.21 -7.71
CA PHE A 240 -22.80 1.98 -8.47
C PHE A 240 -22.44 0.82 -7.54
N VAL A 241 -22.93 -0.36 -7.91
CA VAL A 241 -22.49 -1.63 -7.34
C VAL A 241 -22.08 -2.52 -8.50
N GLY A 242 -21.02 -3.25 -8.31
CA GLY A 242 -20.53 -4.17 -9.32
C GLY A 242 -19.70 -5.28 -8.71
N PHE A 243 -19.30 -6.21 -9.56
CA PHE A 243 -18.43 -7.29 -9.15
C PHE A 243 -17.04 -6.74 -8.79
N PHE A 244 -16.34 -7.43 -7.89
CA PHE A 244 -15.00 -7.10 -7.47
C PHE A 244 -14.05 -6.92 -8.67
N GLY A 245 -13.44 -5.74 -8.80
CA GLY A 245 -12.54 -5.40 -9.90
C GLY A 245 -13.20 -5.00 -11.22
N ALA A 246 -14.54 -4.89 -11.31
CA ALA A 246 -15.23 -4.48 -12.55
C ALA A 246 -14.68 -3.17 -13.14
N ARG A 247 -14.31 -2.21 -12.28
CA ARG A 247 -13.74 -0.91 -12.71
C ARG A 247 -12.34 -1.00 -13.32
N LEU A 248 -11.61 -2.10 -13.10
CA LEU A 248 -10.28 -2.28 -13.69
C LEU A 248 -10.34 -2.45 -15.19
N THR A 249 -11.44 -2.99 -15.72
CA THR A 249 -11.64 -3.20 -17.17
C THR A 249 -11.69 -1.90 -17.97
N ASN A 250 -11.99 -0.78 -17.33
CA ASN A 250 -12.12 0.53 -17.95
C ASN A 250 -10.78 1.30 -18.05
N ILE A 251 -9.66 0.70 -17.63
CA ILE A 251 -8.35 1.34 -17.67
C ILE A 251 -7.68 1.02 -19.00
N SER A 252 -7.43 2.06 -19.80
CA SER A 252 -6.93 1.92 -21.17
C SER A 252 -5.41 2.03 -21.31
N PHE A 253 -4.75 2.81 -20.44
CA PHE A 253 -3.32 3.06 -20.53
C PHE A 253 -2.69 3.26 -19.15
N LEU A 254 -1.55 2.57 -18.93
CA LEU A 254 -0.70 2.76 -17.76
C LEU A 254 0.77 2.72 -18.20
N PRO A 255 1.60 3.67 -17.73
CA PRO A 255 3.03 3.68 -18.04
C PRO A 255 3.75 2.54 -17.33
N ILE A 256 4.94 2.17 -17.85
CA ILE A 256 5.79 1.12 -17.27
C ILE A 256 6.17 1.40 -15.80
N ALA A 257 6.31 2.68 -15.42
CA ALA A 257 6.59 3.07 -14.05
C ALA A 257 5.48 2.62 -13.08
N PHE A 258 4.22 2.57 -13.52
CA PHE A 258 3.13 2.02 -12.74
C PHE A 258 3.29 0.52 -12.49
N SER A 259 3.78 -0.24 -13.49
CA SER A 259 4.06 -1.68 -13.32
C SER A 259 5.13 -1.92 -12.27
N ILE A 260 6.19 -1.10 -12.27
CA ILE A 260 7.24 -1.17 -11.23
C ILE A 260 6.64 -0.85 -9.86
N PHE A 261 5.76 0.14 -9.77
CA PHE A 261 5.07 0.50 -8.53
C PHE A 261 4.23 -0.67 -7.98
N ILE A 262 3.43 -1.32 -8.81
CA ILE A 262 2.62 -2.50 -8.39
C ILE A 262 3.53 -3.68 -8.02
N CYS A 263 4.59 -3.91 -8.78
CA CYS A 263 5.58 -4.94 -8.43
C CYS A 263 6.26 -4.63 -7.09
N THR A 264 6.51 -3.35 -6.76
CA THR A 264 7.07 -2.96 -5.46
C THR A 264 6.10 -3.30 -4.32
N ILE A 265 4.80 -3.03 -4.49
CA ILE A 265 3.78 -3.42 -3.50
C ILE A 265 3.75 -4.93 -3.30
N LEU A 266 3.66 -5.70 -4.38
CA LEU A 266 3.61 -7.16 -4.31
C LEU A 266 4.91 -7.74 -3.74
N ALA A 267 6.06 -7.18 -4.13
CA ALA A 267 7.36 -7.58 -3.60
C ALA A 267 7.48 -7.35 -2.10
N THR A 268 7.01 -6.21 -1.60
CA THR A 268 7.01 -5.90 -0.16
C THR A 268 6.26 -6.97 0.62
N LEU A 269 5.03 -7.26 0.21
CA LEU A 269 4.19 -8.24 0.86
C LEU A 269 4.77 -9.66 0.80
N SER A 270 5.33 -10.04 -0.36
CA SER A 270 5.91 -11.36 -0.54
C SER A 270 7.25 -11.51 0.18
N PHE A 271 8.05 -10.45 0.25
CA PHE A 271 9.33 -10.46 0.95
C PHE A 271 9.15 -10.48 2.47
N ASP A 272 8.08 -9.91 2.99
CA ASP A 272 7.70 -9.99 4.41
C ASP A 272 7.58 -11.44 4.88
N GLY A 273 6.92 -12.30 4.10
CA GLY A 273 6.89 -13.73 4.39
C GLY A 273 8.18 -14.49 4.02
N LEU A 274 8.92 -14.01 3.01
CA LEU A 274 10.12 -14.68 2.52
C LEU A 274 11.31 -14.53 3.48
N ASN A 275 11.51 -13.33 4.02
CA ASN A 275 12.66 -13.01 4.87
C ASN A 275 12.68 -13.76 6.20
N GLU A 276 11.57 -14.38 6.59
CA GLU A 276 11.44 -15.21 7.81
C GLU A 276 11.59 -16.70 7.52
N THR A 277 11.79 -17.11 6.25
CA THR A 277 11.93 -18.51 5.87
C THR A 277 13.34 -19.05 6.10
N PHE A 278 13.44 -20.34 6.44
CA PHE A 278 14.74 -21.04 6.51
C PHE A 278 15.50 -21.00 5.18
N TRP A 279 14.77 -20.92 4.06
CA TRP A 279 15.37 -20.80 2.74
C TRP A 279 16.11 -19.47 2.57
N TRP A 280 15.53 -18.36 3.04
CA TRP A 280 16.16 -17.05 3.03
C TRP A 280 17.40 -17.03 3.94
N PHE A 281 17.28 -17.49 5.19
CA PHE A 281 18.39 -17.58 6.12
C PHE A 281 19.55 -18.41 5.57
N LYS A 282 19.26 -19.50 4.85
CA LYS A 282 20.29 -20.28 4.16
C LYS A 282 21.01 -19.47 3.07
N ILE A 283 20.30 -18.65 2.29
CA ILE A 283 20.90 -17.81 1.23
C ILE A 283 21.86 -16.78 1.82
N ILE A 284 21.49 -16.16 2.93
CA ILE A 284 22.30 -15.14 3.60
C ILE A 284 23.31 -15.73 4.60
N ASN A 285 23.44 -17.06 4.66
CA ASN A 285 24.34 -17.80 5.55
C ASN A 285 24.15 -17.47 7.04
N VAL A 286 22.92 -17.29 7.48
CA VAL A 286 22.55 -17.01 8.87
C VAL A 286 21.91 -18.26 9.48
N ASN A 287 22.30 -18.61 10.70
CA ASN A 287 21.70 -19.73 11.41
C ASN A 287 20.39 -19.29 12.08
N PRO A 288 19.21 -19.74 11.63
CA PRO A 288 17.94 -19.31 12.18
C PRO A 288 17.74 -19.66 13.66
N LEU A 289 18.50 -20.64 14.19
CA LEU A 289 18.42 -21.05 15.59
C LEU A 289 19.16 -20.11 16.57
N GLU A 290 19.94 -19.16 16.05
CA GLU A 290 20.66 -18.19 16.87
C GLU A 290 19.85 -16.93 17.19
N PHE A 291 18.60 -16.85 16.73
CA PHE A 291 17.69 -15.72 16.96
C PHE A 291 18.33 -14.36 16.64
N HIS A 292 18.75 -14.20 15.41
CA HIS A 292 19.38 -12.96 14.95
C HIS A 292 18.40 -11.78 15.04
N GLY A 293 18.85 -10.70 15.66
CA GLY A 293 18.12 -9.44 15.63
C GLY A 293 18.15 -8.81 14.22
N ARG A 294 17.22 -7.90 13.93
CA ARG A 294 17.16 -7.18 12.64
C ARG A 294 18.46 -6.48 12.28
N SER A 295 19.25 -6.06 13.28
CA SER A 295 20.54 -5.39 13.07
C SER A 295 21.56 -6.25 12.35
N SER A 296 21.59 -7.56 12.61
CA SER A 296 22.56 -8.48 12.02
C SER A 296 22.29 -8.82 10.56
N VAL A 297 21.03 -8.68 10.10
CA VAL A 297 20.60 -9.00 8.73
C VAL A 297 20.09 -7.76 7.97
N TYR A 298 20.42 -6.58 8.47
CA TYR A 298 19.91 -5.32 7.92
C TYR A 298 20.31 -5.12 6.45
N LEU A 299 21.58 -5.34 6.11
CA LEU A 299 22.06 -5.14 4.74
C LEU A 299 21.49 -6.20 3.78
N GLU A 300 21.48 -7.44 4.22
CA GLU A 300 20.98 -8.59 3.46
C GLU A 300 19.49 -8.42 3.13
N ASN A 301 18.68 -8.06 4.12
CA ASN A 301 17.26 -7.82 3.90
C ASN A 301 17.00 -6.57 3.05
N THR A 302 17.80 -5.50 3.19
CA THR A 302 17.71 -4.33 2.32
C THR A 302 17.97 -4.69 0.86
N LEU A 303 19.09 -5.38 0.60
CA LEU A 303 19.44 -5.83 -0.75
C LEU A 303 18.44 -6.86 -1.27
N GLY A 304 18.01 -7.77 -0.39
CA GLY A 304 17.02 -8.79 -0.69
C GLY A 304 15.70 -8.21 -1.20
N LEU A 305 15.15 -7.23 -0.49
CA LEU A 305 13.93 -6.57 -0.92
C LEU A 305 14.08 -5.86 -2.28
N ILE A 306 15.18 -5.11 -2.47
CA ILE A 306 15.44 -4.40 -3.74
C ILE A 306 15.59 -5.40 -4.89
N CYS A 307 16.38 -6.46 -4.69
CA CYS A 307 16.54 -7.51 -5.69
C CYS A 307 15.23 -8.23 -5.98
N PHE A 308 14.39 -8.44 -4.98
CA PHE A 308 13.10 -9.09 -5.15
C PHE A 308 12.11 -8.24 -5.95
N VAL A 309 12.09 -6.91 -5.76
CA VAL A 309 11.33 -5.97 -6.61
C VAL A 309 11.76 -6.09 -8.07
N ILE A 310 13.08 -6.05 -8.31
CA ILE A 310 13.65 -6.16 -9.67
C ILE A 310 13.29 -7.52 -10.28
N PHE A 311 13.43 -8.60 -9.51
CA PHE A 311 13.11 -9.96 -9.92
C PHE A 311 11.64 -10.11 -10.32
N LEU A 312 10.70 -9.66 -9.51
CA LEU A 312 9.26 -9.74 -9.83
C LEU A 312 8.91 -8.93 -11.08
N PHE A 313 9.46 -7.71 -11.20
CA PHE A 313 9.24 -6.91 -12.41
C PHE A 313 9.83 -7.57 -13.66
N PHE A 314 11.02 -8.15 -13.54
CA PHE A 314 11.65 -8.90 -14.63
C PHE A 314 10.82 -10.11 -15.05
N VAL A 315 10.41 -10.96 -14.10
CA VAL A 315 9.59 -12.16 -14.37
C VAL A 315 8.27 -11.77 -15.02
N PHE A 316 7.58 -10.77 -14.48
CA PHE A 316 6.32 -10.29 -15.04
C PHE A 316 6.50 -9.77 -16.48
N SER A 317 7.53 -8.96 -16.71
CA SER A 317 7.83 -8.43 -18.05
C SER A 317 8.25 -9.52 -19.03
N PHE A 318 9.03 -10.50 -18.58
CA PHE A 318 9.51 -11.62 -19.40
C PHE A 318 8.36 -12.54 -19.84
N VAL A 319 7.45 -12.89 -18.93
CA VAL A 319 6.26 -13.68 -19.26
C VAL A 319 5.40 -12.97 -20.31
N ASN A 320 5.18 -11.66 -20.14
CA ASN A 320 4.48 -10.85 -21.13
C ASN A 320 5.21 -10.81 -22.48
N PHE A 321 6.54 -10.66 -22.46
CA PHE A 321 7.36 -10.70 -23.69
C PHE A 321 7.21 -12.03 -24.42
N ILE A 322 7.30 -13.15 -23.72
CA ILE A 322 7.14 -14.48 -24.34
C ILE A 322 5.76 -14.61 -24.99
N GLY A 323 4.68 -14.24 -24.29
CA GLY A 323 3.32 -14.28 -24.84
C GLY A 323 3.19 -13.45 -26.12
N LEU A 324 3.73 -12.22 -26.10
CA LEU A 324 3.71 -11.32 -27.24
C LEU A 324 4.63 -11.78 -28.40
N PHE A 325 5.72 -12.45 -28.09
CA PHE A 325 6.61 -13.04 -29.08
C PHE A 325 5.90 -14.10 -29.92
N PHE A 326 5.16 -15.00 -29.27
CA PHE A 326 4.41 -16.05 -30.00
C PHE A 326 3.32 -15.50 -30.91
N ILE A 327 2.74 -14.33 -30.60
CA ILE A 327 1.74 -13.69 -31.46
C ILE A 327 2.34 -12.61 -32.41
N GLY A 328 3.67 -12.52 -32.49
CA GLY A 328 4.37 -11.59 -33.39
C GLY A 328 4.28 -10.10 -33.00
N GLN A 329 3.96 -9.78 -31.74
CA GLN A 329 3.77 -8.41 -31.24
C GLN A 329 4.77 -7.98 -30.16
N SER A 330 5.95 -8.57 -30.11
CA SER A 330 6.98 -8.31 -29.08
C SER A 330 7.39 -6.83 -28.96
N LYS A 331 7.29 -6.04 -30.04
CA LYS A 331 7.56 -4.58 -30.01
C LYS A 331 6.65 -3.79 -29.05
N LYS A 332 5.50 -4.33 -28.69
CA LYS A 332 4.53 -3.69 -27.79
C LYS A 332 4.71 -4.10 -26.32
N THR A 333 5.74 -4.85 -25.98
CA THR A 333 5.92 -5.43 -24.63
C THR A 333 5.80 -4.38 -23.52
N LEU A 334 6.53 -3.28 -23.61
CA LEU A 334 6.50 -2.24 -22.56
C LEU A 334 5.11 -1.61 -22.38
N GLN A 335 4.37 -1.43 -23.45
CA GLN A 335 3.01 -0.89 -23.39
C GLN A 335 2.04 -1.90 -22.76
N ILE A 336 2.15 -3.15 -23.15
CA ILE A 336 1.27 -4.23 -22.64
C ILE A 336 1.58 -4.52 -21.17
N VAL A 337 2.85 -4.57 -20.77
CA VAL A 337 3.28 -4.72 -19.38
C VAL A 337 2.67 -3.63 -18.51
N GLY A 338 2.63 -2.37 -18.98
CA GLY A 338 1.99 -1.26 -18.28
C GLY A 338 0.50 -1.54 -18.00
N ILE A 339 -0.24 -1.95 -19.01
CA ILE A 339 -1.68 -2.22 -18.89
C ILE A 339 -1.95 -3.49 -18.07
N GLN A 340 -1.23 -4.56 -18.33
CA GLN A 340 -1.45 -5.85 -17.66
C GLN A 340 -1.03 -5.86 -16.19
N SER A 341 -0.15 -4.94 -15.75
CA SER A 341 0.23 -4.85 -14.33
C SER A 341 -0.96 -4.63 -13.40
N ILE A 342 -2.06 -4.12 -13.93
CA ILE A 342 -3.29 -3.96 -13.15
C ILE A 342 -3.87 -5.30 -12.67
N SER A 343 -3.59 -6.40 -13.36
CA SER A 343 -4.00 -7.75 -12.95
C SER A 343 -3.26 -8.26 -11.71
N LEU A 344 -2.10 -7.65 -11.38
CA LEU A 344 -1.37 -7.96 -10.15
C LEU A 344 -2.01 -7.30 -8.92
N LEU A 345 -2.84 -6.28 -9.11
CA LEU A 345 -3.45 -5.55 -8.00
C LEU A 345 -4.39 -6.42 -7.13
N PRO A 346 -5.31 -7.23 -7.70
CA PRO A 346 -6.10 -8.18 -6.90
C PRO A 346 -5.23 -9.21 -6.17
N ILE A 347 -4.11 -9.62 -6.77
CA ILE A 347 -3.17 -10.58 -6.16
C ILE A 347 -2.48 -9.93 -4.96
N ALA A 348 -1.95 -8.72 -5.13
CA ALA A 348 -1.32 -7.98 -4.05
C ALA A 348 -2.29 -7.74 -2.89
N LEU A 349 -3.55 -7.40 -3.19
CA LEU A 349 -4.57 -7.23 -2.17
C LEU A 349 -4.93 -8.54 -1.47
N GLY A 350 -5.15 -9.62 -2.22
CA GLY A 350 -5.45 -10.93 -1.64
C GLY A 350 -4.33 -11.38 -0.70
N TYR A 351 -3.07 -11.15 -1.11
CA TYR A 351 -1.92 -11.41 -0.27
C TYR A 351 -1.92 -10.54 1.00
N HIS A 352 -2.15 -9.23 0.85
CA HIS A 352 -2.22 -8.29 1.98
C HIS A 352 -3.26 -8.73 3.02
N VAL A 353 -4.48 -9.05 2.56
CA VAL A 353 -5.54 -9.52 3.45
C VAL A 353 -5.17 -10.85 4.11
N ALA A 354 -4.70 -11.83 3.34
CA ALA A 354 -4.36 -13.16 3.88
C ALA A 354 -3.22 -13.08 4.91
N HIS A 355 -2.22 -12.23 4.66
CA HIS A 355 -1.04 -12.12 5.52
C HIS A 355 -1.33 -11.38 6.83
N TYR A 356 -2.06 -10.25 6.74
CA TYR A 356 -2.27 -9.39 7.92
C TYR A 356 -3.62 -9.55 8.62
N LEU A 357 -4.56 -10.38 8.12
CA LEU A 357 -5.90 -10.50 8.71
C LEU A 357 -5.84 -10.99 10.17
N THR A 358 -4.96 -11.93 10.47
CA THR A 358 -4.81 -12.47 11.82
C THR A 358 -4.33 -11.40 12.79
N SER A 359 -3.29 -10.65 12.41
CA SER A 359 -2.77 -9.52 13.20
C SER A 359 -3.85 -8.44 13.36
N PHE A 360 -4.62 -8.15 12.31
CA PHE A 360 -5.71 -7.17 12.38
C PHE A 360 -6.78 -7.56 13.42
N ILE A 361 -7.23 -8.82 13.43
CA ILE A 361 -8.26 -9.30 14.36
C ILE A 361 -7.77 -9.22 15.81
N VAL A 362 -6.50 -9.49 16.04
CA VAL A 362 -5.88 -9.41 17.37
C VAL A 362 -5.70 -7.96 17.79
N ASP A 363 -5.10 -7.15 16.95
CA ASP A 363 -4.64 -5.81 17.33
C ASP A 363 -5.78 -4.77 17.34
N ILE A 364 -6.87 -5.00 16.58
CA ILE A 364 -8.04 -4.08 16.59
C ILE A 364 -8.72 -4.00 17.98
N GLN A 365 -8.54 -5.01 18.82
CA GLN A 365 -9.05 -5.02 20.18
C GLN A 365 -8.33 -3.99 21.05
N TYR A 366 -7.04 -3.81 20.83
CA TYR A 366 -6.24 -2.78 21.52
C TYR A 366 -6.58 -1.38 21.03
N VAL A 367 -6.94 -1.21 19.76
CA VAL A 367 -7.46 0.07 19.26
C VAL A 367 -8.68 0.52 20.03
N ALA A 368 -9.61 -0.39 20.33
CA ALA A 368 -10.79 -0.07 21.10
C ALA A 368 -10.45 0.39 22.54
N SER A 369 -9.48 -0.24 23.19
CA SER A 369 -9.05 0.14 24.53
C SER A 369 -8.36 1.51 24.56
N THR A 370 -7.49 1.80 23.60
CA THR A 370 -6.77 3.09 23.53
C THR A 370 -7.66 4.28 23.16
N ILE A 371 -8.83 4.07 22.55
CA ILE A 371 -9.83 5.13 22.35
C ILE A 371 -10.42 5.59 23.68
N THR A 372 -10.62 4.65 24.62
CA THR A 372 -11.21 4.95 25.92
C THR A 372 -10.19 5.48 26.93
N ASP A 373 -8.93 5.09 26.81
CA ASP A 373 -7.82 5.53 27.67
C ASP A 373 -6.51 5.73 26.87
N PRO A 374 -6.37 6.85 26.17
CA PRO A 374 -5.24 7.10 25.27
C PRO A 374 -3.91 7.44 25.98
N LEU A 375 -3.92 7.61 27.30
CA LEU A 375 -2.74 8.01 28.08
C LEU A 375 -2.21 6.88 28.98
N ASN A 376 -2.83 5.73 28.97
CA ASN A 376 -2.45 4.59 29.81
C ASN A 376 -1.06 4.04 29.49
#